data_c886f23be44de9a93b7b4046971e39b1
#
_entry.id   c886f23be44de9a93b7b4046971e39b1
#
_cell.length_a   1.000
_cell.length_b   1.000
_cell.length_c   1.000
_cell.angle_alpha   90.00
_cell.angle_beta   90.00
_cell.angle_gamma   90.00
#
_symmetry.space_group_name_H-M   'P 1'
#
loop_
_entity.id
_entity.type
_entity.pdbx_description
1 polymer ?
#
loop_
_entity_poly.entity_id
_entity_poly.type
_entity_poly.pdbx_seq_one_letter_code
_entity_poly.pdbx_strand_id
1 'polypeptide(L)'
;WGPSDDGRIKPEIVTKGVSVRSTMSNSDTASGIMQGTSMASPGITGVSLLLQQYYESLFSTYMRAATLKGLILHTADEAGYYTGPDYEYGWGLVNAQAAATVIQKHQQQNAVIYELQLATGQSYTIDVASTGTAPLMASISWTDPAGVANTSNAIDPTNLNLVNDLDIRVTQATNTYFPWTLNPAAPYDEPVRTADNFRDNFEKVQVDNPSGVYTITVTHKNSISNGPQKFSLIVSSGNNITLSNNEFSADNSQIMVYPNPANSFLNIGTKSLLNLQEVTIIDISGKEVYKRVNSLSSESIDVSSLASGVYFVNFKSDYGVTTKKFIKE
;
A
#
# COMPACT_ATOMS: atom_id res chain seq x y z
N TRP A 1 -17.69 -7.18 -19.11
CA TRP A 1 -18.59 -6.55 -18.14
C TRP A 1 -18.66 -7.40 -16.89
N GLY A 2 -18.55 -6.74 -15.74
CA GLY A 2 -18.87 -7.30 -14.45
C GLY A 2 -20.35 -7.09 -14.07
N PRO A 3 -20.65 -7.26 -12.80
CA PRO A 3 -19.75 -7.78 -11.76
C PRO A 3 -19.33 -9.23 -11.98
N SER A 4 -18.33 -9.71 -11.18
CA SER A 4 -18.19 -11.15 -10.97
C SER A 4 -19.33 -11.64 -10.07
N ASP A 5 -19.55 -12.97 -10.00
CA ASP A 5 -20.67 -13.57 -9.25
C ASP A 5 -20.77 -13.08 -7.80
N ASP A 6 -19.63 -12.89 -7.14
CA ASP A 6 -19.55 -12.37 -5.76
C ASP A 6 -19.59 -10.83 -5.67
N GLY A 7 -19.81 -10.14 -6.80
CA GLY A 7 -19.98 -8.70 -6.88
C GLY A 7 -18.70 -7.88 -6.90
N ARG A 8 -17.51 -8.51 -7.05
CA ARG A 8 -16.24 -7.78 -7.21
C ARG A 8 -16.23 -6.98 -8.51
N ILE A 9 -15.44 -5.90 -8.50
CA ILE A 9 -15.23 -5.04 -9.68
C ILE A 9 -14.40 -5.80 -10.71
N LYS A 10 -15.04 -6.17 -11.83
CA LYS A 10 -14.45 -6.79 -13.00
C LYS A 10 -15.05 -6.19 -14.28
N PRO A 11 -14.23 -5.93 -15.34
CA PRO A 11 -12.77 -6.07 -15.34
C PRO A 11 -12.12 -5.15 -14.29
N GLU A 12 -10.90 -5.43 -13.88
CA GLU A 12 -10.19 -4.53 -12.94
C GLU A 12 -9.66 -3.29 -13.65
N ILE A 13 -9.21 -3.44 -14.91
CA ILE A 13 -8.57 -2.40 -15.71
C ILE A 13 -8.84 -2.67 -17.19
N VAL A 14 -8.90 -1.63 -18.00
CA VAL A 14 -9.03 -1.75 -19.46
C VAL A 14 -7.87 -1.13 -20.20
N THR A 15 -7.65 -1.59 -21.43
CA THR A 15 -6.73 -1.00 -22.41
C THR A 15 -7.23 -1.28 -23.82
N LYS A 16 -6.52 -0.75 -24.83
CA LYS A 16 -6.90 -0.89 -26.22
C LYS A 16 -6.98 -2.36 -26.64
N GLY A 17 -8.19 -2.82 -26.96
CA GLY A 17 -8.46 -4.17 -27.47
C GLY A 17 -9.11 -4.19 -28.85
N VAL A 18 -9.33 -3.02 -29.50
CA VAL A 18 -9.97 -2.89 -30.80
C VAL A 18 -9.00 -2.30 -31.82
N SER A 19 -9.00 -2.84 -33.04
CA SER A 19 -8.11 -2.43 -34.13
C SER A 19 -6.63 -2.45 -33.73
N VAL A 20 -6.19 -3.52 -33.05
CA VAL A 20 -4.81 -3.75 -32.64
C VAL A 20 -4.06 -4.44 -33.78
N ARG A 21 -3.01 -3.78 -34.30
CA ARG A 21 -2.10 -4.37 -35.28
C ARG A 21 -0.98 -5.13 -34.58
N SER A 22 -0.76 -6.36 -34.98
CA SER A 22 0.33 -7.20 -34.48
C SER A 22 0.81 -8.18 -35.53
N THR A 23 1.81 -8.99 -35.21
CA THR A 23 2.33 -10.06 -36.06
C THR A 23 1.28 -11.17 -36.29
N MET A 24 1.35 -11.79 -37.44
CA MET A 24 0.47 -12.91 -37.84
C MET A 24 1.34 -14.12 -38.21
N SER A 25 0.75 -15.32 -38.08
CA SER A 25 1.47 -16.59 -38.32
C SER A 25 1.68 -16.94 -39.78
N ASN A 26 1.19 -16.13 -40.72
CA ASN A 26 1.19 -16.46 -42.17
C ASN A 26 2.58 -16.38 -42.81
N SER A 27 3.50 -15.54 -42.27
CA SER A 27 4.91 -15.46 -42.65
C SER A 27 5.67 -14.61 -41.63
N ASP A 28 7.02 -14.61 -41.74
CA ASP A 28 7.90 -13.84 -40.84
C ASP A 28 7.71 -12.31 -40.91
N THR A 29 7.08 -11.83 -41.97
CA THR A 29 6.80 -10.41 -42.17
C THR A 29 5.30 -10.08 -42.12
N ALA A 30 4.45 -11.06 -41.91
CA ALA A 30 2.99 -10.85 -41.89
C ALA A 30 2.56 -10.04 -40.67
N SER A 31 1.69 -9.06 -40.90
CA SER A 31 0.99 -8.33 -39.85
C SER A 31 -0.48 -8.19 -40.17
N GLY A 32 -1.32 -8.11 -39.16
CA GLY A 32 -2.77 -7.99 -39.31
C GLY A 32 -3.39 -7.17 -38.18
N ILE A 33 -4.68 -6.88 -38.32
CA ILE A 33 -5.48 -6.18 -37.32
C ILE A 33 -6.48 -7.18 -36.73
N MET A 34 -6.52 -7.23 -35.40
CA MET A 34 -7.47 -8.05 -34.64
C MET A 34 -8.13 -7.23 -33.54
N GLN A 35 -9.17 -7.77 -32.95
CA GLN A 35 -9.86 -7.18 -31.80
C GLN A 35 -10.27 -8.26 -30.80
N GLY A 36 -10.38 -7.86 -29.55
CA GLY A 36 -10.78 -8.72 -28.43
C GLY A 36 -10.02 -8.42 -27.15
N THR A 37 -10.47 -8.98 -26.06
CA THR A 37 -9.74 -8.93 -24.77
C THR A 37 -8.36 -9.58 -24.84
N SER A 38 -8.19 -10.57 -25.75
CA SER A 38 -6.89 -11.18 -26.07
C SER A 38 -5.87 -10.20 -26.67
N MET A 39 -6.34 -9.09 -27.25
CA MET A 39 -5.48 -8.01 -27.76
C MET A 39 -5.23 -6.94 -26.70
N ALA A 40 -6.17 -6.77 -25.77
CA ALA A 40 -6.03 -5.87 -24.62
C ALA A 40 -5.04 -6.43 -23.57
N SER A 41 -5.17 -7.67 -23.19
CA SER A 41 -4.37 -8.31 -22.12
C SER A 41 -2.85 -8.17 -22.30
N PRO A 42 -2.26 -8.43 -23.50
CA PRO A 42 -0.84 -8.19 -23.73
C PRO A 42 -0.40 -6.73 -23.56
N GLY A 43 -1.31 -5.78 -23.79
CA GLY A 43 -1.05 -4.35 -23.54
C GLY A 43 -0.79 -4.09 -22.06
N ILE A 44 -1.61 -4.64 -21.16
CA ILE A 44 -1.39 -4.57 -19.71
C ILE A 44 -0.10 -5.30 -19.30
N THR A 45 0.17 -6.47 -19.90
CA THR A 45 1.41 -7.22 -19.64
C THR A 45 2.64 -6.39 -20.01
N GLY A 46 2.64 -5.73 -21.17
CA GLY A 46 3.72 -4.84 -21.61
C GLY A 46 3.93 -3.65 -20.65
N VAL A 47 2.85 -2.99 -20.24
CA VAL A 47 2.91 -1.92 -19.23
C VAL A 47 3.48 -2.44 -17.93
N SER A 48 3.03 -3.61 -17.46
CA SER A 48 3.51 -4.23 -16.23
C SER A 48 5.01 -4.51 -16.26
N LEU A 49 5.53 -5.03 -17.36
CA LEU A 49 6.97 -5.28 -17.54
C LEU A 49 7.78 -3.99 -17.52
N LEU A 50 7.33 -2.95 -18.22
CA LEU A 50 8.01 -1.64 -18.23
C LEU A 50 8.01 -0.97 -16.86
N LEU A 51 6.91 -1.05 -16.11
CA LEU A 51 6.84 -0.52 -14.75
C LEU A 51 7.75 -1.30 -13.79
N GLN A 52 7.84 -2.62 -13.91
CA GLN A 52 8.77 -3.44 -13.11
C GLN A 52 10.22 -3.11 -13.43
N GLN A 53 10.57 -2.98 -14.70
CA GLN A 53 11.92 -2.58 -15.14
C GLN A 53 12.27 -1.19 -14.61
N TYR A 54 11.35 -0.24 -14.68
CA TYR A 54 11.57 1.11 -14.20
C TYR A 54 11.75 1.14 -12.67
N TYR A 55 10.90 0.42 -11.93
CA TYR A 55 11.02 0.31 -10.48
C TYR A 55 12.34 -0.33 -10.06
N GLU A 56 12.73 -1.43 -10.72
CA GLU A 56 14.01 -2.12 -10.46
C GLU A 56 15.20 -1.20 -10.72
N SER A 57 15.18 -0.39 -11.78
CA SER A 57 16.26 0.54 -12.09
C SER A 57 16.47 1.63 -11.02
N LEU A 58 15.44 1.97 -10.24
CA LEU A 58 15.48 2.98 -9.18
C LEU A 58 15.76 2.38 -7.79
N PHE A 59 15.26 1.18 -7.52
CA PHE A 59 15.24 0.58 -6.18
C PHE A 59 16.04 -0.74 -6.08
N SER A 60 16.58 -1.26 -7.19
CA SER A 60 17.31 -2.53 -7.28
C SER A 60 16.51 -3.73 -6.78
N THR A 61 15.19 -3.68 -6.91
CA THR A 61 14.25 -4.73 -6.54
C THR A 61 12.99 -4.62 -7.37
N TYR A 62 12.19 -5.69 -7.41
CA TYR A 62 10.90 -5.71 -8.10
C TYR A 62 9.74 -5.48 -7.13
N MET A 63 8.67 -4.85 -7.62
CA MET A 63 7.41 -4.74 -6.90
C MET A 63 6.77 -6.11 -6.71
N ARG A 64 6.12 -6.33 -5.56
CA ARG A 64 5.21 -7.48 -5.38
C ARG A 64 4.05 -7.40 -6.37
N ALA A 65 3.41 -8.54 -6.66
CA ALA A 65 2.25 -8.60 -7.55
C ALA A 65 1.12 -7.66 -7.10
N ALA A 66 0.86 -7.60 -5.77
CA ALA A 66 -0.12 -6.68 -5.21
C ALA A 66 0.27 -5.21 -5.41
N THR A 67 1.56 -4.86 -5.30
CA THR A 67 2.06 -3.49 -5.51
C THR A 67 1.87 -3.07 -6.96
N LEU A 68 2.27 -3.92 -7.91
CA LEU A 68 2.13 -3.64 -9.33
C LEU A 68 0.65 -3.51 -9.74
N LYS A 69 -0.19 -4.46 -9.31
CA LYS A 69 -1.65 -4.39 -9.52
C LYS A 69 -2.20 -3.09 -8.92
N GLY A 70 -1.91 -2.84 -7.65
CA GLY A 70 -2.39 -1.66 -6.95
C GLY A 70 -1.98 -0.36 -7.63
N LEU A 71 -0.73 -0.25 -8.12
CA LEU A 71 -0.24 0.94 -8.81
C LEU A 71 -0.99 1.19 -10.13
N ILE A 72 -1.23 0.15 -10.91
CA ILE A 72 -1.97 0.24 -12.18
C ILE A 72 -3.41 0.73 -11.92
N LEU A 73 -4.09 0.18 -10.91
CA LEU A 73 -5.46 0.58 -10.57
C LEU A 73 -5.53 1.96 -9.91
N HIS A 74 -4.52 2.30 -9.10
CA HIS A 74 -4.43 3.60 -8.44
C HIS A 74 -4.33 4.75 -9.43
N THR A 75 -3.61 4.54 -10.54
CA THR A 75 -3.24 5.56 -11.52
C THR A 75 -4.03 5.47 -12.82
N ALA A 76 -5.05 4.63 -12.89
CA ALA A 76 -5.91 4.51 -14.07
C ALA A 76 -6.60 5.84 -14.39
N ASP A 77 -6.69 6.16 -15.68
CA ASP A 77 -7.50 7.28 -16.15
C ASP A 77 -8.98 6.93 -16.05
N GLU A 78 -9.78 7.93 -15.75
CA GLU A 78 -11.23 7.77 -15.71
C GLU A 78 -11.78 7.26 -17.04
N ALA A 79 -12.68 6.30 -16.97
CA ALA A 79 -13.40 5.77 -18.12
C ALA A 79 -14.81 5.37 -17.68
N GLY A 80 -15.80 5.65 -18.52
CA GLY A 80 -17.18 5.39 -18.18
C GLY A 80 -18.02 6.66 -18.12
N TYR A 81 -19.24 6.52 -17.61
CA TYR A 81 -20.20 7.62 -17.55
C TYR A 81 -20.09 8.44 -16.26
N TYR A 82 -19.83 7.76 -15.14
CA TYR A 82 -19.67 8.38 -13.82
C TYR A 82 -18.20 8.43 -13.41
N THR A 83 -17.86 9.36 -12.53
CA THR A 83 -16.53 9.40 -11.93
C THR A 83 -16.37 8.28 -10.91
N GLY A 84 -15.28 7.55 -10.99
CA GLY A 84 -14.96 6.40 -10.15
C GLY A 84 -15.10 5.07 -10.87
N PRO A 85 -14.94 3.94 -10.18
CA PRO A 85 -15.02 2.62 -10.81
C PRO A 85 -16.43 2.28 -11.29
N ASP A 86 -16.50 1.41 -12.30
CA ASP A 86 -17.76 0.82 -12.78
C ASP A 86 -17.54 -0.64 -13.18
N TYR A 87 -18.62 -1.34 -13.56
CA TYR A 87 -18.56 -2.74 -14.00
C TYR A 87 -18.31 -2.92 -15.50
N GLU A 88 -18.12 -1.82 -16.24
CA GLU A 88 -17.79 -1.84 -17.67
C GLU A 88 -16.28 -1.65 -17.90
N TYR A 89 -15.69 -0.67 -17.22
CA TYR A 89 -14.29 -0.29 -17.38
C TYR A 89 -13.44 -0.59 -16.14
N GLY A 90 -14.03 -1.09 -15.06
CA GLY A 90 -13.35 -1.34 -13.82
C GLY A 90 -12.86 -0.05 -13.17
N TRP A 91 -11.57 0.02 -12.85
CA TRP A 91 -10.94 1.23 -12.30
C TRP A 91 -10.53 2.24 -13.39
N GLY A 92 -10.77 1.92 -14.66
CA GLY A 92 -10.54 2.80 -15.79
C GLY A 92 -9.51 2.31 -16.81
N LEU A 93 -9.02 3.21 -17.63
CA LEU A 93 -8.03 2.95 -18.67
C LEU A 93 -6.62 3.01 -18.08
N VAL A 94 -5.78 2.01 -18.40
CA VAL A 94 -4.39 1.97 -17.93
C VAL A 94 -3.60 3.22 -18.36
N ASN A 95 -2.94 3.88 -17.42
CA ASN A 95 -2.04 5.00 -17.64
C ASN A 95 -0.62 4.69 -17.16
N ALA A 96 0.21 4.18 -18.08
CA ALA A 96 1.60 3.82 -17.78
C ALA A 96 2.44 5.02 -17.34
N GLN A 97 2.16 6.21 -17.90
CA GLN A 97 2.89 7.44 -17.58
C GLN A 97 2.57 7.91 -16.16
N ALA A 98 1.28 7.90 -15.77
CA ALA A 98 0.88 8.24 -14.41
C ALA A 98 1.49 7.27 -13.39
N ALA A 99 1.48 5.96 -13.69
CA ALA A 99 2.10 4.95 -12.83
C ALA A 99 3.62 5.17 -12.68
N ALA A 100 4.33 5.42 -13.78
CA ALA A 100 5.76 5.75 -13.74
C ALA A 100 6.04 7.05 -12.96
N THR A 101 5.16 8.06 -13.08
CA THR A 101 5.26 9.30 -12.31
C THR A 101 5.12 9.06 -10.81
N VAL A 102 4.23 8.18 -10.37
CA VAL A 102 4.09 7.82 -8.95
C VAL A 102 5.34 7.09 -8.46
N ILE A 103 5.93 6.19 -9.24
CA ILE A 103 7.22 5.55 -8.91
C ILE A 103 8.33 6.59 -8.73
N GLN A 104 8.44 7.54 -9.67
CA GLN A 104 9.44 8.62 -9.57
C GLN A 104 9.21 9.51 -8.36
N LYS A 105 7.97 9.92 -8.11
CA LYS A 105 7.60 10.70 -6.91
C LYS A 105 7.91 9.94 -5.62
N HIS A 106 7.71 8.63 -5.61
CA HIS A 106 8.07 7.80 -4.45
C HIS A 106 9.58 7.83 -4.18
N GLN A 107 10.41 7.70 -5.20
CA GLN A 107 11.86 7.85 -5.07
C GLN A 107 12.25 9.23 -4.49
N GLN A 108 11.49 10.28 -4.83
CA GLN A 108 11.69 11.66 -4.37
C GLN A 108 10.99 11.95 -3.02
N GLN A 109 10.39 10.96 -2.37
CA GLN A 109 9.60 11.10 -1.13
C GLN A 109 8.34 12.01 -1.26
N ASN A 110 7.82 12.17 -2.47
CA ASN A 110 6.64 12.96 -2.80
C ASN A 110 5.40 12.10 -3.11
N ALA A 111 5.52 10.80 -2.96
CA ALA A 111 4.47 9.79 -2.99
C ALA A 111 4.86 8.61 -2.10
N VAL A 112 3.92 7.74 -1.79
CA VAL A 112 4.15 6.50 -1.01
C VAL A 112 3.90 5.30 -1.90
N ILE A 113 4.83 4.34 -1.91
CA ILE A 113 4.63 2.96 -2.35
C ILE A 113 5.28 2.09 -1.28
N TYR A 114 4.49 1.59 -0.33
CA TYR A 114 4.98 0.77 0.76
C TYR A 114 4.43 -0.65 0.68
N GLU A 115 5.29 -1.62 0.90
CA GLU A 115 4.97 -3.05 0.99
C GLU A 115 4.99 -3.48 2.44
N LEU A 116 3.81 -3.64 3.02
CA LEU A 116 3.55 -3.78 4.44
C LEU A 116 2.89 -5.13 4.76
N GLN A 117 2.61 -5.36 6.04
CA GLN A 117 1.79 -6.49 6.50
C GLN A 117 1.06 -6.13 7.80
N LEU A 118 -0.10 -6.76 8.01
CA LEU A 118 -0.87 -6.70 9.24
C LEU A 118 -1.09 -8.11 9.79
N ALA A 119 -0.88 -8.28 11.07
CA ALA A 119 -1.38 -9.44 11.82
C ALA A 119 -2.73 -9.10 12.47
N THR A 120 -3.46 -10.13 12.91
CA THR A 120 -4.72 -9.95 13.62
C THR A 120 -4.57 -8.97 14.80
N GLY A 121 -5.46 -7.98 14.85
CA GLY A 121 -5.48 -6.92 15.87
C GLY A 121 -4.48 -5.78 15.63
N GLN A 122 -3.75 -5.78 14.54
CA GLN A 122 -2.86 -4.67 14.18
C GLN A 122 -3.54 -3.67 13.25
N SER A 123 -3.04 -2.44 13.26
CA SER A 123 -3.35 -1.39 12.29
C SER A 123 -2.07 -0.71 11.83
N TYR A 124 -2.11 -0.07 10.68
CA TYR A 124 -1.04 0.78 10.17
C TYR A 124 -1.57 2.20 9.98
N THR A 125 -0.80 3.20 10.38
CA THR A 125 -1.19 4.61 10.25
C THR A 125 -0.03 5.45 9.75
N ILE A 126 -0.32 6.40 8.84
CA ILE A 126 0.64 7.38 8.33
C ILE A 126 -0.06 8.72 8.11
N ASP A 127 0.63 9.81 8.45
CA ASP A 127 0.14 11.15 8.18
C ASP A 127 0.81 11.72 6.93
N VAL A 128 0.00 12.31 6.06
CA VAL A 128 0.47 12.98 4.84
C VAL A 128 -0.14 14.36 4.73
N ALA A 129 0.66 15.36 4.38
CA ALA A 129 0.16 16.66 4.01
C ALA A 129 -0.04 16.73 2.49
N SER A 130 -1.18 17.26 2.07
CA SER A 130 -1.51 17.50 0.67
C SER A 130 -2.34 18.78 0.54
N THR A 131 -2.09 19.56 -0.51
CA THR A 131 -2.80 20.79 -0.79
C THR A 131 -2.98 20.99 -2.30
N GLY A 132 -4.07 21.65 -2.69
CA GLY A 132 -4.33 22.08 -4.05
C GLY A 132 -5.58 21.47 -4.67
N THR A 133 -5.73 21.61 -5.97
CA THR A 133 -6.93 21.16 -6.72
C THR A 133 -6.85 19.71 -7.17
N ALA A 134 -5.64 19.15 -7.27
CA ALA A 134 -5.46 17.74 -7.61
C ALA A 134 -5.81 16.86 -6.38
N PRO A 135 -6.61 15.81 -6.54
CA PRO A 135 -7.04 14.99 -5.43
C PRO A 135 -5.87 14.28 -4.74
N LEU A 136 -5.99 14.08 -3.42
CA LEU A 136 -5.20 13.12 -2.67
C LEU A 136 -5.85 11.76 -2.84
N MET A 137 -5.07 10.80 -3.32
CA MET A 137 -5.49 9.41 -3.48
C MET A 137 -4.69 8.50 -2.56
N ALA A 138 -5.37 7.60 -1.87
CA ALA A 138 -4.77 6.55 -1.06
C ALA A 138 -5.41 5.21 -1.40
N SER A 139 -4.61 4.19 -1.67
CA SER A 139 -5.11 2.86 -1.99
C SER A 139 -4.31 1.76 -1.33
N ILE A 140 -5.00 0.65 -1.05
CA ILE A 140 -4.39 -0.61 -0.63
C ILE A 140 -4.68 -1.70 -1.65
N SER A 141 -3.75 -2.62 -1.79
CA SER A 141 -3.89 -3.80 -2.65
C SER A 141 -3.21 -5.00 -2.00
N TRP A 142 -3.84 -6.16 -2.07
CA TRP A 142 -3.26 -7.39 -1.49
C TRP A 142 -3.59 -8.62 -2.32
N THR A 143 -2.74 -9.64 -2.17
CA THR A 143 -3.02 -10.98 -2.66
C THR A 143 -3.71 -11.72 -1.53
N ASP A 144 -5.01 -11.88 -1.65
CA ASP A 144 -5.83 -12.54 -0.67
C ASP A 144 -5.63 -14.07 -0.72
N PRO A 145 -5.76 -14.79 0.39
CA PRO A 145 -5.84 -16.25 0.34
C PRO A 145 -7.01 -16.75 -0.52
N ALA A 146 -6.90 -17.98 -1.00
CA ALA A 146 -7.98 -18.57 -1.79
C ALA A 146 -9.28 -18.68 -0.97
N GLY A 147 -10.34 -18.08 -1.48
CA GLY A 147 -11.71 -18.24 -0.95
C GLY A 147 -12.27 -19.64 -1.22
N VAL A 148 -13.45 -19.89 -0.69
CA VAL A 148 -14.16 -21.15 -0.90
C VAL A 148 -14.80 -21.13 -2.29
N ALA A 149 -14.42 -22.07 -3.15
CA ALA A 149 -15.02 -22.18 -4.48
C ALA A 149 -16.54 -22.42 -4.37
N ASN A 150 -17.30 -21.67 -5.14
CA ASN A 150 -18.74 -21.90 -5.25
C ASN A 150 -18.99 -23.20 -6.02
N THR A 151 -19.59 -24.18 -5.35
CA THR A 151 -19.95 -25.47 -5.94
C THR A 151 -21.45 -25.57 -6.24
N SER A 152 -22.22 -24.51 -5.99
CA SER A 152 -23.65 -24.48 -6.29
C SER A 152 -23.87 -24.20 -7.78
N ASN A 153 -24.99 -24.73 -8.33
CA ASN A 153 -25.46 -24.36 -9.67
C ASN A 153 -26.33 -23.08 -9.64
N ALA A 154 -26.22 -22.28 -8.59
CA ALA A 154 -26.93 -21.02 -8.51
C ALA A 154 -26.36 -20.03 -9.54
N ILE A 155 -27.24 -19.30 -10.19
CA ILE A 155 -26.88 -18.17 -11.05
C ILE A 155 -26.60 -16.98 -10.14
N ASP A 156 -25.47 -16.32 -10.36
CA ASP A 156 -25.03 -15.13 -9.63
C ASP A 156 -25.07 -15.30 -8.09
N PRO A 157 -24.35 -16.28 -7.53
CA PRO A 157 -24.34 -16.48 -6.08
C PRO A 157 -23.66 -15.29 -5.41
N THR A 158 -24.27 -14.77 -4.36
CA THR A 158 -23.80 -13.58 -3.63
C THR A 158 -22.76 -13.88 -2.54
N ASN A 159 -22.23 -15.10 -2.50
CA ASN A 159 -21.24 -15.50 -1.50
C ASN A 159 -19.94 -14.69 -1.71
N LEU A 160 -19.47 -14.06 -0.65
CA LEU A 160 -18.20 -13.32 -0.68
C LEU A 160 -17.03 -14.29 -0.72
N ASN A 161 -16.06 -14.02 -1.60
CA ASN A 161 -14.84 -14.81 -1.73
C ASN A 161 -13.63 -14.15 -1.04
N LEU A 162 -13.77 -12.90 -0.58
CA LEU A 162 -12.73 -12.21 0.17
C LEU A 162 -12.52 -12.91 1.52
N VAL A 163 -11.27 -13.29 1.83
CA VAL A 163 -10.89 -14.02 3.04
C VAL A 163 -10.37 -13.07 4.10
N ASN A 164 -9.40 -12.24 3.75
CA ASN A 164 -8.85 -11.20 4.63
C ASN A 164 -9.34 -9.83 4.17
N ASP A 165 -10.32 -9.32 4.89
CA ASP A 165 -10.96 -8.04 4.61
C ASP A 165 -10.14 -6.91 5.27
N LEU A 166 -9.30 -6.23 4.47
CA LEU A 166 -8.56 -5.06 4.87
C LEU A 166 -9.32 -3.79 4.50
N ASP A 167 -9.26 -2.78 5.35
CA ASP A 167 -9.90 -1.48 5.16
C ASP A 167 -8.88 -0.35 5.12
N ILE A 168 -9.04 0.60 4.19
CA ILE A 168 -8.35 1.88 4.23
C ILE A 168 -9.32 3.01 4.57
N ARG A 169 -8.87 3.94 5.43
CA ARG A 169 -9.57 5.19 5.75
C ARG A 169 -8.60 6.35 5.66
N VAL A 170 -9.11 7.46 5.17
CA VAL A 170 -8.43 8.75 5.26
C VAL A 170 -9.26 9.65 6.17
N THR A 171 -8.63 10.26 7.17
CA THR A 171 -9.32 11.14 8.12
C THR A 171 -8.65 12.50 8.20
N GLN A 172 -9.45 13.53 8.46
CA GLN A 172 -8.97 14.87 8.78
C GLN A 172 -9.94 15.51 9.78
N ALA A 173 -9.47 15.82 10.97
CA ALA A 173 -10.31 16.30 12.08
C ALA A 173 -11.50 15.34 12.32
N THR A 174 -12.72 15.80 12.08
CA THR A 174 -13.95 14.98 12.23
C THR A 174 -14.39 14.30 10.94
N ASN A 175 -13.74 14.56 9.81
CA ASN A 175 -14.12 14.02 8.52
C ASN A 175 -13.46 12.65 8.31
N THR A 176 -14.24 11.69 7.81
CA THR A 176 -13.78 10.37 7.38
C THR A 176 -14.13 10.18 5.90
N TYR A 177 -13.14 9.80 5.12
CA TYR A 177 -13.27 9.49 3.70
C TYR A 177 -13.17 7.98 3.53
N PHE A 178 -14.15 7.43 2.86
CA PHE A 178 -14.31 6.00 2.60
C PHE A 178 -13.82 5.64 1.20
N PRO A 179 -13.50 4.35 0.94
CA PRO A 179 -13.15 3.88 -0.38
C PRO A 179 -14.34 3.93 -1.34
N TRP A 180 -14.04 3.87 -2.63
CA TRP A 180 -15.03 3.67 -3.66
C TRP A 180 -15.68 2.28 -3.55
N THR A 181 -16.99 2.23 -3.69
CA THR A 181 -17.79 0.99 -3.69
C THR A 181 -18.84 1.02 -4.77
N LEU A 182 -19.21 -0.17 -5.26
CA LEU A 182 -20.29 -0.40 -6.21
C LEU A 182 -21.38 -1.28 -5.60
N ASN A 183 -22.59 -1.15 -6.13
CA ASN A 183 -23.74 -2.00 -5.78
C ASN A 183 -23.96 -3.07 -6.86
N PRO A 184 -23.59 -4.35 -6.65
CA PRO A 184 -23.78 -5.38 -7.66
C PRO A 184 -25.25 -5.68 -7.97
N ALA A 185 -26.19 -5.32 -7.07
CA ALA A 185 -27.62 -5.45 -7.34
C ALA A 185 -28.18 -4.34 -8.25
N ALA A 186 -27.40 -3.26 -8.45
CA ALA A 186 -27.69 -2.16 -9.35
C ALA A 186 -26.41 -1.73 -10.09
N PRO A 187 -25.94 -2.57 -11.04
CA PRO A 187 -24.59 -2.46 -11.61
C PRO A 187 -24.37 -1.22 -12.50
N TYR A 188 -25.43 -0.50 -12.81
CA TYR A 188 -25.38 0.74 -13.59
C TYR A 188 -25.50 2.02 -12.73
N ASP A 189 -25.64 1.86 -11.41
CA ASP A 189 -25.71 3.00 -10.51
C ASP A 189 -24.34 3.66 -10.36
N GLU A 190 -24.35 4.94 -10.01
CA GLU A 190 -23.16 5.71 -9.71
C GLU A 190 -22.37 5.09 -8.54
N PRO A 191 -21.03 4.97 -8.64
CA PRO A 191 -20.20 4.53 -7.52
C PRO A 191 -20.26 5.51 -6.35
N VAL A 192 -20.14 4.99 -5.12
CA VAL A 192 -20.23 5.78 -3.90
C VAL A 192 -18.98 5.67 -3.03
N ARG A 193 -18.78 6.66 -2.14
CA ARG A 193 -17.67 6.73 -1.17
C ARG A 193 -18.22 6.89 0.25
N THR A 194 -19.15 6.05 0.64
CA THR A 194 -19.92 6.21 1.89
C THR A 194 -19.85 5.02 2.83
N ALA A 195 -19.20 3.94 2.41
CA ALA A 195 -19.13 2.67 3.14
C ALA A 195 -17.83 1.92 2.86
N ASP A 196 -17.62 0.83 3.60
CA ASP A 196 -16.52 -0.10 3.43
C ASP A 196 -16.69 -0.92 2.16
N ASN A 197 -15.58 -1.26 1.50
CA ASN A 197 -15.54 -2.24 0.44
C ASN A 197 -15.14 -3.60 1.05
N PHE A 198 -16.07 -4.52 1.15
CA PHE A 198 -15.89 -5.86 1.71
C PHE A 198 -15.86 -6.96 0.63
N ARG A 199 -15.62 -6.58 -0.62
CA ARG A 199 -15.66 -7.51 -1.77
C ARG A 199 -14.32 -7.62 -2.48
N ASP A 200 -13.64 -6.48 -2.69
CA ASP A 200 -12.44 -6.40 -3.50
C ASP A 200 -11.18 -6.47 -2.64
N ASN A 201 -10.12 -7.06 -3.19
CA ASN A 201 -8.78 -7.01 -2.60
C ASN A 201 -7.96 -5.80 -3.14
N PHE A 202 -8.67 -4.72 -3.40
CA PHE A 202 -8.16 -3.40 -3.71
C PHE A 202 -9.16 -2.36 -3.26
N GLU A 203 -8.69 -1.36 -2.51
CA GLU A 203 -9.49 -0.22 -2.10
C GLU A 203 -8.79 1.08 -2.46
N LYS A 204 -9.56 2.09 -2.88
CA LYS A 204 -9.07 3.43 -3.20
C LYS A 204 -9.96 4.49 -2.57
N VAL A 205 -9.35 5.35 -1.75
CA VAL A 205 -9.96 6.55 -1.18
C VAL A 205 -9.46 7.76 -1.96
N GLN A 206 -10.37 8.68 -2.26
CA GLN A 206 -10.08 9.93 -2.93
C GLN A 206 -10.58 11.10 -2.09
N VAL A 207 -9.72 12.08 -1.85
CA VAL A 207 -10.06 13.35 -1.21
C VAL A 207 -9.92 14.46 -2.23
N ASP A 208 -11.03 15.05 -2.61
CA ASP A 208 -11.05 16.14 -3.60
C ASP A 208 -10.60 17.45 -2.94
N ASN A 209 -9.82 18.27 -3.67
CA ASN A 209 -9.29 19.56 -3.21
C ASN A 209 -8.66 19.50 -1.81
N PRO A 210 -7.65 18.64 -1.59
CA PRO A 210 -7.06 18.45 -0.28
C PRO A 210 -6.45 19.75 0.26
N SER A 211 -6.55 19.94 1.60
CA SER A 211 -5.98 21.10 2.28
C SER A 211 -5.52 20.71 3.68
N GLY A 212 -4.22 20.50 3.86
CA GLY A 212 -3.60 20.23 5.15
C GLY A 212 -3.15 18.78 5.34
N VAL A 213 -3.13 18.33 6.59
CA VAL A 213 -2.65 17.00 6.98
C VAL A 213 -3.82 16.03 7.08
N TYR A 214 -3.63 14.84 6.54
CA TYR A 214 -4.56 13.73 6.55
C TYR A 214 -3.89 12.52 7.19
N THR A 215 -4.64 11.81 8.03
CA THR A 215 -4.23 10.53 8.59
C THR A 215 -4.80 9.40 7.74
N ILE A 216 -3.94 8.54 7.21
CA ILE A 216 -4.31 7.34 6.46
C ILE A 216 -4.14 6.16 7.39
N THR A 217 -5.20 5.41 7.60
CA THR A 217 -5.21 4.22 8.47
C THR A 217 -5.62 3.00 7.68
N VAL A 218 -4.86 1.92 7.83
CA VAL A 218 -5.20 0.59 7.31
C VAL A 218 -5.50 -0.32 8.48
N THR A 219 -6.66 -0.93 8.46
CA THR A 219 -7.14 -1.90 9.47
C THR A 219 -7.58 -3.19 8.81
N HIS A 220 -8.14 -4.10 9.55
CA HIS A 220 -8.78 -5.30 9.03
C HIS A 220 -10.05 -5.63 9.82
N LYS A 221 -11.02 -6.30 9.15
CA LYS A 221 -12.16 -6.93 9.81
C LYS A 221 -11.74 -8.31 10.33
N ASN A 222 -12.38 -8.78 11.36
CA ASN A 222 -12.21 -10.14 11.88
C ASN A 222 -10.74 -10.55 12.11
N SER A 223 -10.48 -11.87 12.20
CA SER A 223 -9.14 -12.43 12.28
C SER A 223 -8.52 -12.58 10.89
N ILE A 224 -7.25 -12.28 10.76
CA ILE A 224 -6.49 -12.55 9.55
C ILE A 224 -6.15 -14.04 9.48
N SER A 225 -6.49 -14.65 8.36
CA SER A 225 -6.23 -16.06 8.05
C SER A 225 -4.87 -16.25 7.38
N ASN A 226 -4.25 -17.43 7.59
CA ASN A 226 -2.98 -17.82 6.95
C ASN A 226 -1.76 -16.95 7.30
N GLY A 227 -1.69 -16.43 8.53
CA GLY A 227 -0.61 -15.56 9.01
C GLY A 227 -0.82 -14.09 8.66
N PRO A 228 0.16 -13.21 8.88
CA PRO A 228 0.01 -11.80 8.57
C PRO A 228 -0.31 -11.56 7.10
N GLN A 229 -1.33 -10.74 6.82
CA GLN A 229 -1.71 -10.35 5.47
C GLN A 229 -0.72 -9.29 4.95
N LYS A 230 0.00 -9.65 3.89
CA LYS A 230 0.84 -8.69 3.15
C LYS A 230 -0.03 -7.83 2.26
N PHE A 231 0.21 -6.52 2.27
CA PHE A 231 -0.48 -5.56 1.43
C PHE A 231 0.46 -4.46 0.94
N SER A 232 0.03 -3.73 -0.06
CA SER A 232 0.74 -2.56 -0.57
C SER A 232 -0.11 -1.33 -0.33
N LEU A 233 0.50 -0.27 0.19
CA LEU A 233 -0.10 1.04 0.36
C LEU A 233 0.48 1.99 -0.67
N ILE A 234 -0.37 2.66 -1.43
CA ILE A 234 0.02 3.67 -2.41
C ILE A 234 -0.71 4.97 -2.08
N VAL A 235 0.06 6.06 -1.92
CA VAL A 235 -0.50 7.39 -1.67
C VAL A 235 0.14 8.38 -2.63
N SER A 236 -0.67 9.11 -3.35
CA SER A 236 -0.21 10.14 -4.28
C SER A 236 -1.19 11.30 -4.39
N SER A 237 -0.70 12.40 -4.94
CA SER A 237 -1.51 13.51 -5.41
C SER A 237 -0.94 14.02 -6.74
N GLY A 238 -1.74 14.68 -7.56
CA GLY A 238 -1.24 15.39 -8.73
C GLY A 238 -0.19 16.43 -8.34
N ASN A 239 -0.36 17.08 -7.18
CA ASN A 239 0.68 17.83 -6.48
C ASN A 239 1.58 16.85 -5.69
N ASN A 240 2.68 17.36 -5.12
CA ASN A 240 3.47 16.55 -4.21
C ASN A 240 2.73 16.39 -2.87
N ILE A 241 2.87 15.21 -2.28
CA ILE A 241 2.57 15.03 -0.86
C ILE A 241 3.83 15.28 -0.04
N THR A 242 3.67 15.68 1.20
CA THR A 242 4.76 15.70 2.18
C THR A 242 4.42 14.71 3.27
N LEU A 243 5.32 13.78 3.52
CA LEU A 243 5.21 12.91 4.68
C LEU A 243 5.39 13.79 5.91
N SER A 244 4.40 13.85 6.75
CA SER A 244 4.54 14.45 8.06
C SER A 244 5.54 13.58 8.84
N ASN A 245 6.57 14.19 9.42
CA ASN A 245 7.50 13.51 10.34
C ASN A 245 6.82 13.19 11.68
N ASN A 246 5.58 12.75 11.67
CA ASN A 246 5.07 12.03 12.80
C ASN A 246 5.79 10.69 12.79
N GLU A 247 6.66 10.55 13.76
CA GLU A 247 7.32 9.30 14.09
C GLU A 247 6.34 8.14 13.86
N PHE A 248 6.80 7.13 13.16
CA PHE A 248 6.10 5.86 13.07
C PHE A 248 5.61 5.50 14.46
N SER A 249 4.34 5.70 14.73
CA SER A 249 3.67 5.04 15.83
C SER A 249 3.40 3.58 15.42
N ALA A 250 4.43 2.83 15.11
CA ALA A 250 4.46 1.47 15.62
C ALA A 250 4.25 1.64 17.12
N ASP A 251 3.08 1.22 17.61
CA ASP A 251 2.67 1.41 19.00
C ASP A 251 3.92 1.52 19.89
N ASN A 252 4.22 2.75 20.33
CA ASN A 252 5.46 3.07 21.04
C ASN A 252 5.59 2.26 22.33
N SER A 253 4.53 1.49 22.65
CA SER A 253 4.42 0.49 23.71
C SER A 253 5.14 -0.84 23.41
N GLN A 254 5.53 -1.11 22.15
CA GLN A 254 6.09 -2.41 21.77
C GLN A 254 7.61 -2.52 21.95
N ILE A 255 8.35 -1.38 21.89
CA ILE A 255 9.79 -1.35 22.18
C ILE A 255 10.01 -0.56 23.46
N MET A 256 10.59 -1.21 24.45
CA MET A 256 11.00 -0.60 25.70
C MET A 256 12.51 -0.64 25.84
N VAL A 257 13.09 0.44 26.35
CA VAL A 257 14.49 0.50 26.76
C VAL A 257 14.57 0.70 28.26
N TYR A 258 15.30 -0.18 28.93
CA TYR A 258 15.39 -0.17 30.39
C TYR A 258 16.74 -0.73 30.88
N PRO A 259 17.22 -0.30 32.07
CA PRO A 259 16.67 0.76 32.88
C PRO A 259 16.84 2.12 32.20
N ASN A 260 16.01 3.09 32.58
CA ASN A 260 16.18 4.49 32.18
C ASN A 260 15.90 5.38 33.41
N PRO A 261 16.90 6.00 34.03
CA PRO A 261 18.31 6.09 33.58
C PRO A 261 19.08 4.76 33.56
N ALA A 262 20.07 4.66 32.65
CA ALA A 262 20.98 3.53 32.48
C ALA A 262 22.37 3.84 33.00
N ASN A 263 22.99 2.88 33.71
CA ASN A 263 24.37 3.02 34.16
C ASN A 263 25.34 2.23 33.26
N SER A 264 25.34 0.92 33.29
CA SER A 264 26.28 0.09 32.54
C SER A 264 25.64 -0.58 31.32
N PHE A 265 24.36 -0.94 31.42
CA PHE A 265 23.64 -1.69 30.40
C PHE A 265 22.28 -1.07 30.10
N LEU A 266 21.90 -1.11 28.82
CA LEU A 266 20.60 -0.74 28.31
C LEU A 266 19.97 -1.97 27.66
N ASN A 267 18.86 -2.45 28.20
CA ASN A 267 18.13 -3.60 27.67
C ASN A 267 17.04 -3.14 26.71
N ILE A 268 16.81 -3.94 25.68
CA ILE A 268 15.73 -3.76 24.73
C ILE A 268 14.67 -4.83 24.99
N GLY A 269 13.47 -4.39 25.38
CA GLY A 269 12.29 -5.25 25.48
C GLY A 269 11.37 -5.05 24.27
N THR A 270 10.96 -6.14 23.62
CA THR A 270 9.97 -6.11 22.54
C THR A 270 8.78 -6.97 22.95
N LYS A 271 7.55 -6.46 22.78
CA LYS A 271 6.31 -7.21 23.07
C LYS A 271 5.86 -8.12 21.94
N SER A 272 6.44 -8.00 20.76
CA SER A 272 6.14 -8.83 19.58
C SER A 272 7.44 -9.17 18.85
N LEU A 273 7.39 -10.16 17.95
CA LEU A 273 8.48 -10.56 17.06
C LEU A 273 8.75 -9.43 16.01
N LEU A 274 9.32 -8.33 16.48
CA LEU A 274 9.85 -7.30 15.59
C LEU A 274 11.19 -7.78 15.06
N ASN A 275 11.31 -7.88 13.74
CA ASN A 275 12.58 -8.17 13.08
C ASN A 275 13.40 -6.87 13.08
N LEU A 276 14.16 -6.64 14.16
CA LEU A 276 15.04 -5.48 14.26
C LEU A 276 16.27 -5.72 13.37
N GLN A 277 16.42 -4.92 12.35
CA GLN A 277 17.51 -5.00 11.37
C GLN A 277 18.76 -4.24 11.85
N GLU A 278 18.56 -3.10 12.53
CA GLU A 278 19.65 -2.22 12.98
C GLU A 278 19.24 -1.50 14.26
N VAL A 279 20.18 -1.36 15.18
CA VAL A 279 20.08 -0.49 16.37
C VAL A 279 21.24 0.47 16.35
N THR A 280 20.96 1.77 16.47
CA THR A 280 21.95 2.85 16.49
C THR A 280 21.70 3.74 17.69
N ILE A 281 22.75 4.07 18.46
CA ILE A 281 22.67 5.09 19.52
C ILE A 281 23.37 6.35 19.04
N ILE A 282 22.69 7.48 19.16
CA ILE A 282 23.22 8.81 18.86
C ILE A 282 23.19 9.70 20.11
N ASP A 283 24.15 10.60 20.22
CA ASP A 283 24.15 11.64 21.22
C ASP A 283 23.26 12.84 20.80
N ILE A 284 23.16 13.85 21.66
CA ILE A 284 22.37 15.07 21.42
C ILE A 284 22.85 15.90 20.22
N SER A 285 24.07 15.67 19.74
CA SER A 285 24.61 16.34 18.55
C SER A 285 24.31 15.57 17.25
N GLY A 286 23.70 14.40 17.35
CA GLY A 286 23.43 13.49 16.23
C GLY A 286 24.60 12.59 15.87
N LYS A 287 25.70 12.60 16.67
CA LYS A 287 26.85 11.72 16.44
C LYS A 287 26.51 10.29 16.83
N GLU A 288 26.76 9.34 15.93
CA GLU A 288 26.63 7.92 16.20
C GLU A 288 27.70 7.45 17.20
N VAL A 289 27.28 6.88 18.32
CA VAL A 289 28.15 6.36 19.39
C VAL A 289 28.08 4.84 19.53
N TYR A 290 27.07 4.20 18.93
CA TYR A 290 26.91 2.75 18.86
C TYR A 290 26.10 2.38 17.64
N LYS A 291 26.50 1.30 16.96
CA LYS A 291 25.73 0.73 15.83
C LYS A 291 25.86 -0.78 15.82
N ARG A 292 24.74 -1.46 15.61
CA ARG A 292 24.68 -2.91 15.40
C ARG A 292 23.68 -3.25 14.29
N VAL A 293 24.07 -4.14 13.40
CA VAL A 293 23.28 -4.63 12.27
C VAL A 293 23.07 -6.14 12.44
N ASN A 294 21.90 -6.67 12.12
CA ASN A 294 21.42 -8.06 12.14
C ASN A 294 20.66 -8.50 13.40
N SER A 295 19.47 -9.07 13.12
CA SER A 295 18.58 -9.90 13.96
C SER A 295 18.75 -9.79 15.47
N LEU A 296 18.00 -8.90 16.10
CA LEU A 296 18.00 -8.67 17.54
C LEU A 296 16.67 -9.17 18.13
N SER A 297 16.69 -10.34 18.76
CA SER A 297 15.64 -10.75 19.71
C SER A 297 16.18 -10.50 21.12
N SER A 298 15.61 -9.55 21.85
CA SER A 298 15.92 -9.13 23.24
C SER A 298 17.41 -9.18 23.64
N GLU A 299 18.11 -8.04 23.63
CA GLU A 299 19.51 -7.96 24.06
C GLU A 299 19.81 -6.76 24.95
N SER A 300 20.89 -6.91 25.71
CA SER A 300 21.52 -5.90 26.52
C SER A 300 22.64 -5.22 25.75
N ILE A 301 22.65 -3.89 25.69
CA ILE A 301 23.69 -3.07 25.09
C ILE A 301 24.58 -2.54 26.21
N ASP A 302 25.87 -2.77 26.13
CA ASP A 302 26.83 -2.14 27.04
C ASP A 302 26.98 -0.65 26.68
N VAL A 303 26.56 0.20 27.62
CA VAL A 303 26.65 1.66 27.55
C VAL A 303 27.62 2.25 28.57
N SER A 304 28.42 1.40 29.24
CA SER A 304 29.31 1.81 30.31
C SER A 304 30.39 2.81 29.85
N SER A 305 30.77 2.76 28.56
CA SER A 305 31.78 3.67 27.96
C SER A 305 31.19 5.03 27.55
N LEU A 306 29.87 5.21 27.60
CA LEU A 306 29.23 6.48 27.25
C LEU A 306 29.32 7.45 28.43
N ALA A 307 29.56 8.72 28.12
CA ALA A 307 29.53 9.81 29.11
C ALA A 307 28.09 10.00 29.64
N SER A 308 27.96 10.49 30.87
CA SER A 308 26.64 10.84 31.42
C SER A 308 25.96 11.89 30.54
N GLY A 309 24.71 11.66 30.18
CA GLY A 309 23.97 12.54 29.26
C GLY A 309 22.74 11.92 28.68
N VAL A 310 22.11 12.65 27.74
CA VAL A 310 20.93 12.21 27.03
C VAL A 310 21.35 11.61 25.69
N TYR A 311 20.78 10.46 25.39
CA TYR A 311 21.00 9.72 24.14
C TYR A 311 19.67 9.29 23.51
N PHE A 312 19.72 9.05 22.21
CA PHE A 312 18.60 8.50 21.43
C PHE A 312 19.00 7.16 20.82
N VAL A 313 18.13 6.18 20.97
CA VAL A 313 18.29 4.84 20.35
C VAL A 313 17.33 4.74 19.19
N ASN A 314 17.86 4.57 18.00
CA ASN A 314 17.09 4.34 16.77
C ASN A 314 17.04 2.84 16.48
N PHE A 315 15.84 2.31 16.34
CA PHE A 315 15.55 0.91 15.99
C PHE A 315 15.04 0.88 14.56
N LYS A 316 15.78 0.28 13.64
CA LYS A 316 15.33 0.04 12.28
C LYS A 316 14.75 -1.38 12.17
N SER A 317 13.53 -1.47 11.71
CA SER A 317 12.82 -2.73 11.48
C SER A 317 12.25 -2.77 10.06
N ASP A 318 11.63 -3.89 9.69
CA ASP A 318 10.85 -4.00 8.45
C ASP A 318 9.69 -2.98 8.37
N TYR A 319 9.36 -2.34 9.49
CA TYR A 319 8.26 -1.38 9.65
C TYR A 319 8.72 0.08 9.73
N GLY A 320 10.03 0.35 9.61
CA GLY A 320 10.58 1.71 9.71
C GLY A 320 11.53 1.90 10.88
N VAL A 321 11.78 3.17 11.26
CA VAL A 321 12.68 3.54 12.34
C VAL A 321 11.88 4.06 13.53
N THR A 322 12.12 3.46 14.71
CA THR A 322 11.56 3.93 16.00
C THR A 322 12.69 4.51 16.85
N THR A 323 12.48 5.68 17.43
CA THR A 323 13.45 6.35 18.31
C THR A 323 12.98 6.32 19.76
N LYS A 324 13.88 5.97 20.69
CA LYS A 324 13.67 6.04 22.14
C LYS A 324 14.75 6.88 22.79
N LYS A 325 14.37 7.72 23.76
CA LYS A 325 15.31 8.48 24.56
C LYS A 325 15.67 7.69 25.82
N PHE A 326 16.97 7.69 26.19
CA PHE A 326 17.39 7.29 27.52
C PHE A 326 18.41 8.26 28.11
N ILE A 327 18.58 8.20 29.41
CA ILE A 327 19.54 8.99 30.17
C ILE A 327 20.64 8.04 30.64
N LYS A 328 21.89 8.37 30.34
CA LYS A 328 23.09 7.71 30.85
C LYS A 328 23.53 8.43 32.12
N GLU A 329 23.65 7.68 33.21
CA GLU A 329 24.26 8.11 34.49
C GLU A 329 25.74 7.71 34.62
#